data_1459652041803daebece6669477d7d7c
#
_entry.id   1459652041803daebece6669477d7d7c
#
_cell.length_a   1.000
_cell.length_b   1.000
_cell.length_c   1.000
_cell.angle_alpha   90.00
_cell.angle_beta   90.00
_cell.angle_gamma   90.00
#
_symmetry.space_group_name_H-M   'P 1'
#
loop_
_entity.id
_entity.type
_entity.pdbx_description
1 polymer ?
#
loop_
_entity_poly.entity_id
_entity_poly.type
_entity_poly.pdbx_seq_one_letter_code
_entity_poly.pdbx_strand_id
1 'polypeptide(L)'
;MAKHFTPPEITLEDKRLGYERAYNSSRMNLILITVFTLINILFLALNYNTYFLFSAFIPYFLVTAGMLMCGRFPEDYYVDDLAGMTFLNDSVFVVLLVIAVALTFLYLIAFKMSSKNRVGWLIFALVFFSIDTLAMIFLGGISLETILDVIFHGWCIVSLILGIVNHSKLKALPAAEEGFNVDSLSVDENAESETTDSTEDATPAEESEPKNSNIIRPADKTVKHRVLLEKHMYSYDICYRRVKHTNELVINGNVYDEIEGIIEYPHSLKAWIDGHYILVGYDGVRSYINVDGNNVAKKIRLY
;
A
#
# COMPACT_ATOMS: atom_id res chain seq x y z
N MET A 1 -0.14 -9.27 43.36
CA MET A 1 0.80 -8.31 42.76
C MET A 1 0.55 -8.31 41.24
N ALA A 2 -0.05 -7.26 40.70
CA ALA A 2 -0.25 -7.11 39.26
C ALA A 2 1.11 -6.81 38.63
N LYS A 3 1.59 -7.69 37.73
CA LYS A 3 2.79 -7.43 36.94
C LYS A 3 2.46 -6.27 35.98
N HIS A 4 3.20 -5.18 36.13
CA HIS A 4 3.16 -4.03 35.24
C HIS A 4 3.59 -4.51 33.83
N PHE A 5 2.65 -4.57 32.90
CA PHE A 5 2.93 -4.89 31.49
C PHE A 5 3.56 -3.64 30.86
N THR A 6 4.85 -3.70 30.62
CA THR A 6 5.53 -2.71 29.77
C THR A 6 5.32 -3.13 28.32
N PRO A 7 4.67 -2.29 27.47
CA PRO A 7 4.55 -2.59 26.04
C PRO A 7 5.94 -2.80 25.42
N PRO A 8 6.09 -3.71 24.46
CA PRO A 8 7.37 -3.89 23.78
C PRO A 8 7.82 -2.56 23.16
N GLU A 9 9.06 -2.19 23.44
CA GLU A 9 9.66 -0.98 22.91
C GLU A 9 9.72 -1.08 21.38
N ILE A 10 8.98 -0.20 20.69
CA ILE A 10 8.95 -0.18 19.21
C ILE A 10 10.34 0.19 18.74
N THR A 11 11.00 -0.71 18.04
CA THR A 11 12.37 -0.51 17.57
C THR A 11 12.41 0.61 16.52
N LEU A 12 13.59 1.21 16.34
CA LEU A 12 13.82 2.23 15.33
C LEU A 12 13.50 1.71 13.91
N GLU A 13 13.81 0.45 13.68
CA GLU A 13 13.56 -0.25 12.42
C GLU A 13 12.06 -0.44 12.16
N ASP A 14 11.27 -0.81 13.17
CA ASP A 14 9.81 -0.92 13.06
C ASP A 14 9.18 0.43 12.68
N LYS A 15 9.66 1.52 13.28
CA LYS A 15 9.22 2.88 12.94
C LYS A 15 9.55 3.23 11.49
N ARG A 16 10.78 2.92 11.03
CA ARG A 16 11.23 3.15 9.66
C ARG A 16 10.35 2.40 8.66
N LEU A 17 10.14 1.11 8.87
CA LEU A 17 9.27 0.26 8.03
C LEU A 17 7.82 0.77 8.03
N GLY A 18 7.30 1.23 9.17
CA GLY A 18 5.97 1.81 9.27
C GLY A 18 5.81 3.05 8.41
N TYR A 19 6.75 4.00 8.48
CA TYR A 19 6.71 5.22 7.67
C TYR A 19 6.89 4.95 6.18
N GLU A 20 7.76 4.00 5.81
CA GLU A 20 7.97 3.61 4.42
C GLU A 20 6.71 2.97 3.82
N ARG A 21 6.06 2.07 4.55
CA ARG A 21 4.78 1.46 4.13
C ARG A 21 3.69 2.51 3.97
N ALA A 22 3.55 3.43 4.92
CA ALA A 22 2.56 4.51 4.85
C ALA A 22 2.83 5.44 3.65
N TYR A 23 4.08 5.78 3.37
CA TYR A 23 4.47 6.53 2.17
C TYR A 23 4.09 5.79 0.88
N ASN A 24 4.44 4.50 0.79
CA ASN A 24 4.12 3.68 -0.38
C ASN A 24 2.61 3.50 -0.57
N SER A 25 1.85 3.31 0.50
CA SER A 25 0.38 3.24 0.45
C SER A 25 -0.23 4.52 -0.11
N SER A 26 0.24 5.68 0.34
CA SER A 26 -0.24 6.98 -0.18
C SER A 26 0.05 7.16 -1.67
N ARG A 27 1.20 6.68 -2.16
CA ARG A 27 1.54 6.71 -3.59
C ARG A 27 0.62 5.83 -4.44
N MET A 28 0.13 4.71 -3.90
CA MET A 28 -0.78 3.80 -4.63
C MET A 28 -2.08 4.48 -5.03
N ASN A 29 -2.52 5.54 -4.34
CA ASN A 29 -3.69 6.32 -4.72
C ASN A 29 -3.53 6.99 -6.09
N LEU A 30 -2.30 7.33 -6.51
CA LEU A 30 -2.04 7.89 -7.84
C LEU A 30 -2.34 6.88 -8.96
N ILE A 31 -2.07 5.59 -8.72
CA ILE A 31 -2.48 4.53 -9.65
C ILE A 31 -4.00 4.42 -9.70
N LEU A 32 -4.65 4.44 -8.53
CA LEU A 32 -6.10 4.36 -8.42
C LEU A 32 -6.75 5.48 -9.23
N ILE A 33 -6.34 6.74 -9.01
CA ILE A 33 -6.81 7.92 -9.78
C ILE A 33 -6.59 7.69 -11.28
N THR A 34 -5.38 7.27 -11.70
CA THR A 34 -5.07 7.04 -13.12
C THR A 34 -5.99 6.01 -13.74
N VAL A 35 -6.15 4.85 -13.10
CA VAL A 35 -6.95 3.74 -13.64
C VAL A 35 -8.42 4.13 -13.76
N PHE A 36 -9.02 4.71 -12.72
CA PHE A 36 -10.43 5.09 -12.77
C PHE A 36 -10.68 6.25 -13.74
N THR A 37 -9.75 7.20 -13.86
CA THR A 37 -9.86 8.27 -14.85
C THR A 37 -9.83 7.72 -16.28
N LEU A 38 -8.92 6.78 -16.60
CA LEU A 38 -8.87 6.15 -17.91
C LEU A 38 -10.12 5.34 -18.21
N ILE A 39 -10.66 4.61 -17.24
CA ILE A 39 -11.92 3.86 -17.40
C ILE A 39 -13.08 4.84 -17.67
N ASN A 40 -13.17 5.94 -16.93
CA ASN A 40 -14.22 6.94 -17.12
C ASN A 40 -14.12 7.62 -18.50
N ILE A 41 -12.91 7.98 -18.93
CA ILE A 41 -12.67 8.51 -20.28
C ILE A 41 -13.13 7.51 -21.35
N LEU A 42 -12.80 6.23 -21.18
CA LEU A 42 -13.21 5.19 -22.11
C LEU A 42 -14.74 5.03 -22.16
N PHE A 43 -15.39 4.96 -21.00
CA PHE A 43 -16.85 4.83 -20.94
C PHE A 43 -17.55 6.03 -21.55
N LEU A 44 -17.09 7.23 -21.24
CA LEU A 44 -17.63 8.45 -21.84
C LEU A 44 -17.46 8.45 -23.37
N ALA A 45 -16.28 8.14 -23.88
CA ALA A 45 -16.01 8.08 -25.33
C ALA A 45 -16.86 7.04 -26.08
N LEU A 46 -17.31 5.99 -25.36
CA LEU A 46 -18.21 4.96 -25.87
C LEU A 46 -19.69 5.22 -25.59
N ASN A 47 -20.04 6.39 -25.05
CA ASN A 47 -21.40 6.77 -24.62
C ASN A 47 -22.02 5.81 -23.60
N TYR A 48 -21.19 5.18 -22.73
CA TYR A 48 -21.72 4.45 -21.59
C TYR A 48 -22.08 5.41 -20.46
N ASN A 49 -23.31 5.33 -19.97
CA ASN A 49 -23.80 6.13 -18.84
C ASN A 49 -23.36 5.51 -17.48
N THR A 50 -22.04 5.36 -17.30
CA THR A 50 -21.45 4.80 -16.07
C THR A 50 -20.22 5.63 -15.73
N TYR A 51 -20.14 6.02 -14.46
CA TYR A 51 -19.05 6.84 -13.92
C TYR A 51 -18.51 6.21 -12.64
N PHE A 52 -17.21 6.08 -12.53
CA PHE A 52 -16.52 5.63 -11.33
C PHE A 52 -16.00 6.83 -10.54
N LEU A 53 -16.31 6.85 -9.26
CA LEU A 53 -15.70 7.76 -8.28
C LEU A 53 -14.17 7.56 -8.23
N PHE A 54 -13.44 8.47 -7.59
CA PHE A 54 -11.96 8.48 -7.50
C PHE A 54 -11.22 8.83 -8.79
N SER A 55 -11.89 9.38 -9.77
CA SER A 55 -11.26 9.83 -11.02
C SER A 55 -10.88 11.30 -10.96
N ALA A 56 -9.92 11.74 -11.79
CA ALA A 56 -9.62 13.15 -11.98
C ALA A 56 -10.71 13.81 -12.83
N PHE A 57 -11.17 14.97 -12.38
CA PHE A 57 -12.28 15.71 -13.00
C PHE A 57 -11.88 16.39 -14.31
N ILE A 58 -10.75 17.12 -14.34
CA ILE A 58 -10.33 17.89 -15.52
C ILE A 58 -10.21 17.03 -16.78
N PRO A 59 -9.53 15.85 -16.76
CA PRO A 59 -9.47 14.98 -17.94
C PRO A 59 -10.86 14.54 -18.42
N TYR A 60 -11.73 14.14 -17.48
CA TYR A 60 -13.11 13.76 -17.80
C TYR A 60 -13.90 14.92 -18.42
N PHE A 61 -13.82 16.12 -17.82
CA PHE A 61 -14.47 17.33 -18.30
C PHE A 61 -14.02 17.72 -19.71
N LEU A 62 -12.72 17.60 -20.04
CA LEU A 62 -12.21 17.88 -21.38
C LEU A 62 -12.82 16.96 -22.43
N VAL A 63 -12.96 15.67 -22.13
CA VAL A 63 -13.60 14.72 -23.05
C VAL A 63 -15.09 15.00 -23.19
N THR A 64 -15.79 15.32 -22.10
CA THR A 64 -17.20 15.72 -22.09
C THR A 64 -17.42 16.97 -22.98
N ALA A 65 -16.57 17.99 -22.80
CA ALA A 65 -16.62 19.20 -23.62
C ALA A 65 -16.36 18.91 -25.10
N GLY A 66 -15.39 18.04 -25.39
CA GLY A 66 -15.09 17.61 -26.76
C GLY A 66 -16.27 16.88 -27.42
N MET A 67 -16.91 15.98 -26.69
CA MET A 67 -18.09 15.25 -27.18
C MET A 67 -19.26 16.21 -27.43
N LEU A 68 -19.51 17.14 -26.49
CA LEU A 68 -20.56 18.13 -26.64
C LEU A 68 -20.34 19.05 -27.84
N MET A 69 -19.12 19.58 -27.98
CA MET A 69 -18.79 20.52 -29.07
C MET A 69 -18.81 19.87 -30.46
N CYS A 70 -18.53 18.57 -30.54
CA CYS A 70 -18.49 17.82 -31.82
C CYS A 70 -19.78 17.04 -32.11
N GLY A 71 -20.83 17.18 -31.29
CA GLY A 71 -22.12 16.51 -31.52
C GLY A 71 -22.04 14.97 -31.38
N ARG A 72 -21.19 14.46 -30.46
CA ARG A 72 -20.95 13.02 -30.30
C ARG A 72 -21.82 12.34 -29.26
N PHE A 73 -22.61 13.11 -28.49
CA PHE A 73 -23.63 12.54 -27.62
C PHE A 73 -24.85 12.09 -28.45
N PRO A 74 -25.68 11.16 -27.91
CA PRO A 74 -26.95 10.80 -28.54
C PRO A 74 -27.85 12.00 -28.77
N GLU A 75 -28.71 11.94 -29.80
CA GLU A 75 -29.54 13.06 -30.24
C GLU A 75 -30.46 13.60 -29.12
N ASP A 76 -30.93 12.74 -28.25
CA ASP A 76 -31.76 13.08 -27.08
C ASP A 76 -31.03 13.91 -26.03
N TYR A 77 -29.70 13.98 -26.07
CA TYR A 77 -28.91 14.84 -25.20
C TYR A 77 -28.96 16.32 -25.58
N TYR A 78 -29.31 16.64 -26.82
CA TYR A 78 -29.31 17.99 -27.40
C TYR A 78 -30.70 18.64 -27.40
N VAL A 79 -31.59 18.23 -26.46
CA VAL A 79 -33.00 18.70 -26.44
C VAL A 79 -33.09 20.19 -26.11
N ASP A 80 -33.89 20.89 -26.91
CA ASP A 80 -34.45 22.23 -26.82
C ASP A 80 -33.48 23.43 -26.79
N ASP A 81 -32.45 23.47 -25.98
CA ASP A 81 -31.59 24.68 -25.87
C ASP A 81 -30.42 24.72 -26.86
N LEU A 82 -30.09 23.60 -27.49
CA LEU A 82 -28.97 23.45 -28.43
C LEU A 82 -29.40 23.31 -29.89
N ALA A 83 -30.69 23.42 -30.16
CA ALA A 83 -31.25 23.39 -31.53
C ALA A 83 -30.71 24.57 -32.34
N GLY A 84 -29.82 24.33 -33.29
CA GLY A 84 -29.14 25.34 -34.10
C GLY A 84 -27.67 25.55 -33.82
N MET A 85 -27.06 24.82 -32.89
CA MET A 85 -25.60 24.81 -32.74
C MET A 85 -24.91 24.20 -33.94
N THR A 86 -23.89 24.89 -34.44
CA THR A 86 -22.94 24.31 -35.43
C THR A 86 -21.89 23.53 -34.69
N PHE A 87 -21.86 22.22 -34.94
CA PHE A 87 -20.84 21.34 -34.33
C PHE A 87 -19.46 21.58 -34.93
N LEU A 88 -18.46 21.48 -34.08
CA LEU A 88 -17.04 21.55 -34.49
C LEU A 88 -16.60 20.27 -35.19
N ASN A 89 -15.47 20.37 -35.89
CA ASN A 89 -14.87 19.19 -36.51
C ASN A 89 -14.39 18.18 -35.46
N ASP A 90 -14.56 16.91 -35.75
CA ASP A 90 -14.11 15.76 -34.92
C ASP A 90 -12.65 15.83 -34.49
N SER A 91 -11.81 16.55 -35.21
CA SER A 91 -10.42 16.80 -34.85
C SER A 91 -10.28 17.47 -33.47
N VAL A 92 -11.26 18.32 -33.10
CA VAL A 92 -11.26 18.99 -31.78
C VAL A 92 -11.46 17.97 -30.67
N PHE A 93 -12.40 17.04 -30.83
CA PHE A 93 -12.60 15.94 -29.87
C PHE A 93 -11.31 15.11 -29.71
N VAL A 94 -10.67 14.74 -30.83
CA VAL A 94 -9.43 13.94 -30.77
C VAL A 94 -8.32 14.69 -30.03
N VAL A 95 -8.15 15.97 -30.27
CA VAL A 95 -7.15 16.80 -29.55
C VAL A 95 -7.45 16.84 -28.06
N LEU A 96 -8.70 17.11 -27.66
CA LEU A 96 -9.09 17.15 -26.26
C LEU A 96 -8.94 15.78 -25.56
N LEU A 97 -9.26 14.70 -26.26
CA LEU A 97 -9.05 13.32 -25.77
C LEU A 97 -7.56 13.05 -25.53
N VAL A 98 -6.68 13.40 -26.46
CA VAL A 98 -5.22 13.23 -26.30
C VAL A 98 -4.71 14.05 -25.13
N ILE A 99 -5.15 15.28 -24.97
CA ILE A 99 -4.80 16.14 -23.83
C ILE A 99 -5.28 15.49 -22.51
N ALA A 100 -6.52 15.02 -22.44
CA ALA A 100 -7.10 14.39 -21.25
C ALA A 100 -6.30 13.15 -20.84
N VAL A 101 -5.95 12.29 -21.81
CA VAL A 101 -5.11 11.10 -21.58
C VAL A 101 -3.72 11.50 -21.12
N ALA A 102 -3.10 12.51 -21.74
CA ALA A 102 -1.78 13.01 -21.32
C ALA A 102 -1.78 13.55 -19.89
N LEU A 103 -2.79 14.33 -19.50
CA LEU A 103 -2.96 14.82 -18.14
C LEU A 103 -3.12 13.67 -17.13
N THR A 104 -3.88 12.64 -17.49
CA THR A 104 -4.04 11.45 -16.65
C THR A 104 -2.71 10.72 -16.45
N PHE A 105 -1.88 10.62 -17.49
CA PHE A 105 -0.57 10.00 -17.37
C PHE A 105 0.42 10.78 -16.47
N LEU A 106 0.19 12.07 -16.21
CA LEU A 106 1.01 12.82 -15.24
C LEU A 106 0.94 12.21 -13.83
N TYR A 107 -0.22 11.68 -13.41
CA TYR A 107 -0.34 10.98 -12.13
C TYR A 107 0.50 9.70 -12.11
N LEU A 108 0.52 8.94 -13.22
CA LEU A 108 1.34 7.74 -13.33
C LEU A 108 2.84 8.07 -13.32
N ILE A 109 3.25 9.15 -13.99
CA ILE A 109 4.63 9.66 -13.96
C ILE A 109 4.99 10.07 -12.53
N ALA A 110 4.13 10.80 -11.84
CA ALA A 110 4.34 11.21 -10.45
C ALA A 110 4.47 9.98 -9.53
N PHE A 111 3.63 8.95 -9.70
CA PHE A 111 3.76 7.68 -9.00
C PHE A 111 5.13 7.03 -9.23
N LYS A 112 5.55 6.87 -10.49
CA LYS A 112 6.83 6.25 -10.85
C LYS A 112 8.02 7.04 -10.32
N MET A 113 8.00 8.35 -10.50
CA MET A 113 9.11 9.22 -10.12
C MET A 113 9.22 9.43 -8.60
N SER A 114 8.13 9.29 -7.84
CA SER A 114 8.15 9.35 -6.37
C SER A 114 8.71 8.08 -5.71
N SER A 115 9.01 7.00 -6.47
CA SER A 115 9.43 5.70 -5.94
C SER A 115 10.75 5.72 -5.18
N LYS A 116 11.71 6.54 -5.56
CA LYS A 116 13.07 6.59 -4.99
C LYS A 116 13.20 7.70 -3.92
N ASN A 117 12.29 7.75 -2.95
CA ASN A 117 12.25 8.79 -1.92
C ASN A 117 12.25 10.23 -2.47
N ARG A 118 11.76 10.44 -3.69
CA ARG A 118 11.63 11.75 -4.34
C ARG A 118 10.26 12.36 -4.04
N VAL A 119 10.07 12.83 -2.82
CA VAL A 119 8.81 13.39 -2.34
C VAL A 119 8.28 14.55 -3.19
N GLY A 120 9.16 15.28 -3.89
CA GLY A 120 8.77 16.41 -4.76
C GLY A 120 7.71 16.03 -5.81
N TRP A 121 7.77 14.82 -6.34
CA TRP A 121 6.76 14.34 -7.29
C TRP A 121 5.40 14.03 -6.63
N LEU A 122 5.42 13.64 -5.35
CA LEU A 122 4.18 13.46 -4.58
C LEU A 122 3.55 14.82 -4.24
N ILE A 123 4.38 15.84 -3.94
CA ILE A 123 3.92 17.22 -3.75
C ILE A 123 3.34 17.78 -5.05
N PHE A 124 4.01 17.57 -6.19
CA PHE A 124 3.48 17.94 -7.50
C PHE A 124 2.10 17.31 -7.74
N ALA A 125 1.97 16.00 -7.52
CA ALA A 125 0.68 15.30 -7.68
C ALA A 125 -0.40 15.84 -6.72
N LEU A 126 -0.05 16.17 -5.47
CA LEU A 126 -0.95 16.77 -4.51
C LEU A 126 -1.48 18.13 -5.00
N VAL A 127 -0.59 19.02 -5.46
CA VAL A 127 -0.98 20.35 -5.98
C VAL A 127 -1.86 20.19 -7.21
N PHE A 128 -1.45 19.34 -8.15
CA PHE A 128 -2.19 19.09 -9.39
C PHE A 128 -3.60 18.53 -9.12
N PHE A 129 -3.70 17.55 -8.21
CA PHE A 129 -4.99 16.96 -7.81
C PHE A 129 -5.86 17.93 -6.99
N SER A 130 -5.24 18.84 -6.20
CA SER A 130 -5.98 19.88 -5.51
C SER A 130 -6.59 20.91 -6.48
N ILE A 131 -5.87 21.27 -7.54
CA ILE A 131 -6.41 22.12 -8.62
C ILE A 131 -7.57 21.42 -9.33
N ASP A 132 -7.42 20.13 -9.62
CA ASP A 132 -8.46 19.29 -10.22
C ASP A 132 -9.73 19.25 -9.34
N THR A 133 -9.57 19.09 -8.03
CA THR A 133 -10.66 19.12 -7.06
C THR A 133 -11.38 20.49 -7.02
N LEU A 134 -10.63 21.58 -7.06
CA LEU A 134 -11.19 22.91 -7.12
C LEU A 134 -11.97 23.13 -8.42
N ALA A 135 -11.42 22.71 -9.56
CA ALA A 135 -12.11 22.75 -10.84
C ALA A 135 -13.44 21.99 -10.80
N MET A 136 -13.47 20.82 -10.17
CA MET A 136 -14.68 20.02 -9.98
C MET A 136 -15.75 20.79 -9.18
N ILE A 137 -15.37 21.44 -8.08
CA ILE A 137 -16.30 22.20 -7.23
C ILE A 137 -16.86 23.40 -7.99
N PHE A 138 -16.04 24.11 -8.78
CA PHE A 138 -16.47 25.32 -9.49
C PHE A 138 -17.24 25.03 -10.78
N LEU A 139 -16.90 23.97 -11.50
CA LEU A 139 -17.47 23.65 -12.82
C LEU A 139 -18.52 22.53 -12.77
N GLY A 140 -18.41 21.60 -11.84
CA GLY A 140 -19.29 20.43 -11.73
C GLY A 140 -20.66 20.73 -11.09
N GLY A 141 -20.82 21.87 -10.45
CA GLY A 141 -22.06 22.22 -9.73
C GLY A 141 -22.24 21.40 -8.44
N ILE A 142 -23.37 21.62 -7.76
CA ILE A 142 -23.70 20.94 -6.50
C ILE A 142 -24.79 19.90 -6.77
N SER A 143 -24.38 18.63 -6.87
CA SER A 143 -25.26 17.46 -6.92
C SER A 143 -24.87 16.46 -5.84
N LEU A 144 -25.72 15.47 -5.57
CA LEU A 144 -25.37 14.39 -4.63
C LEU A 144 -24.13 13.60 -5.09
N GLU A 145 -23.99 13.38 -6.39
CA GLU A 145 -22.85 12.72 -7.00
C GLU A 145 -21.57 13.55 -6.83
N THR A 146 -21.65 14.86 -7.07
CA THR A 146 -20.51 15.77 -6.86
C THR A 146 -20.08 15.81 -5.39
N ILE A 147 -21.02 15.74 -4.43
CA ILE A 147 -20.67 15.69 -3.00
C ILE A 147 -19.88 14.42 -2.66
N LEU A 148 -20.29 13.26 -3.19
CA LEU A 148 -19.56 12.02 -2.99
C LEU A 148 -18.15 12.09 -3.59
N ASP A 149 -18.01 12.63 -4.81
CA ASP A 149 -16.70 12.83 -5.43
C ASP A 149 -15.81 13.77 -4.61
N VAL A 150 -16.35 14.87 -4.07
CA VAL A 150 -15.61 15.79 -3.19
C VAL A 150 -15.10 15.07 -1.94
N ILE A 151 -15.90 14.20 -1.34
CA ILE A 151 -15.47 13.40 -0.18
C ILE A 151 -14.29 12.49 -0.54
N PHE A 152 -14.36 11.79 -1.68
CA PHE A 152 -13.28 10.94 -2.15
C PHE A 152 -12.02 11.71 -2.53
N HIS A 153 -12.17 12.86 -3.20
CA HIS A 153 -11.06 13.76 -3.49
C HIS A 153 -10.39 14.26 -2.20
N GLY A 154 -11.19 14.67 -1.21
CA GLY A 154 -10.70 15.05 0.11
C GLY A 154 -9.92 13.94 0.79
N TRP A 155 -10.43 12.70 0.75
CA TRP A 155 -9.72 11.53 1.27
C TRP A 155 -8.38 11.29 0.56
N CYS A 156 -8.34 11.39 -0.79
CA CYS A 156 -7.12 11.27 -1.56
C CYS A 156 -6.10 12.36 -1.19
N ILE A 157 -6.54 13.62 -1.08
CA ILE A 157 -5.69 14.76 -0.67
C ILE A 157 -5.08 14.50 0.70
N VAL A 158 -5.89 14.12 1.69
CA VAL A 158 -5.42 13.78 3.04
C VAL A 158 -4.41 12.64 3.00
N SER A 159 -4.68 11.60 2.22
CA SER A 159 -3.76 10.47 2.07
C SER A 159 -2.42 10.89 1.46
N LEU A 160 -2.41 11.76 0.44
CA LEU A 160 -1.17 12.29 -0.15
C LEU A 160 -0.38 13.15 0.83
N ILE A 161 -1.07 14.00 1.64
CA ILE A 161 -0.45 14.80 2.71
C ILE A 161 0.20 13.88 3.74
N LEU A 162 -0.51 12.83 4.20
CA LEU A 162 0.04 11.86 5.14
C LEU A 162 1.28 11.15 4.57
N GLY A 163 1.29 10.84 3.26
CA GLY A 163 2.46 10.32 2.58
C GLY A 163 3.67 11.25 2.67
N ILE A 164 3.48 12.54 2.41
CA ILE A 164 4.54 13.56 2.50
C ILE A 164 5.05 13.69 3.94
N VAL A 165 4.15 13.72 4.93
CA VAL A 165 4.49 13.79 6.36
C VAL A 165 5.29 12.55 6.79
N ASN A 166 4.86 11.36 6.38
CA ASN A 166 5.56 10.12 6.72
C ASN A 166 6.95 10.05 6.07
N HIS A 167 7.11 10.54 4.84
CA HIS A 167 8.42 10.68 4.22
C HIS A 167 9.34 11.63 5.00
N SER A 168 8.81 12.76 5.50
CA SER A 168 9.58 13.70 6.31
C SER A 168 10.01 13.07 7.64
N LYS A 169 9.13 12.29 8.28
CA LYS A 169 9.44 11.51 9.49
C LYS A 169 10.50 10.44 9.21
N LEU A 170 10.41 9.76 8.07
CA LEU A 170 11.39 8.75 7.64
C LEU A 170 12.79 9.36 7.50
N LYS A 171 12.89 10.56 6.93
CA LYS A 171 14.15 11.29 6.82
C LYS A 171 14.71 11.80 8.15
N ALA A 172 13.85 12.09 9.12
CA ALA A 172 14.25 12.56 10.44
C ALA A 172 14.76 11.44 11.36
N LEU A 173 14.54 10.17 11.00
CA LEU A 173 15.12 9.06 11.75
C LEU A 173 16.64 9.01 11.53
N PRO A 174 17.43 8.73 12.60
CA PRO A 174 18.88 8.53 12.44
C PRO A 174 19.12 7.46 11.38
N ALA A 175 20.19 7.66 10.58
CA ALA A 175 20.63 6.63 9.65
C ALA A 175 20.81 5.33 10.44
N ALA A 176 20.32 4.22 9.91
CA ALA A 176 20.74 2.94 10.48
C ALA A 176 22.26 2.95 10.47
N GLU A 177 22.89 2.69 11.61
CA GLU A 177 24.33 2.47 11.63
C GLU A 177 24.61 1.41 10.57
N GLU A 178 25.29 1.80 9.50
CA GLU A 178 25.79 0.89 8.49
C GLU A 178 26.90 0.05 9.13
N GLY A 179 26.50 -0.85 9.99
CA GLY A 179 27.34 -1.93 10.50
C GLY A 179 27.32 -3.06 9.50
N PHE A 180 27.86 -2.83 8.36
CA PHE A 180 28.50 -3.84 7.50
C PHE A 180 28.79 -3.20 6.13
N ASN A 181 29.97 -2.68 6.01
CA ASN A 181 30.50 -2.16 4.75
C ASN A 181 30.86 -3.36 3.86
N VAL A 182 29.94 -3.77 2.97
CA VAL A 182 30.17 -4.86 1.99
C VAL A 182 31.17 -4.44 0.90
N ASP A 183 31.52 -3.14 0.83
CA ASP A 183 32.46 -2.60 -0.16
C ASP A 183 33.95 -2.82 0.16
N SER A 184 34.29 -3.54 1.25
CA SER A 184 35.66 -3.92 1.53
C SER A 184 36.06 -5.30 1.01
N LEU A 185 35.20 -5.98 0.28
CA LEU A 185 35.54 -7.17 -0.51
C LEU A 185 35.83 -6.81 -1.96
N SER A 186 36.81 -5.92 -2.18
CA SER A 186 37.54 -5.90 -3.44
C SER A 186 38.37 -7.17 -3.48
N VAL A 187 37.91 -8.13 -4.24
CA VAL A 187 38.69 -9.31 -4.63
C VAL A 187 39.84 -8.80 -5.46
N ASP A 188 41.03 -8.76 -4.86
CA ASP A 188 42.28 -8.73 -5.60
C ASP A 188 42.42 -10.06 -6.32
N GLU A 189 42.07 -10.09 -7.58
CA GLU A 189 42.42 -11.15 -8.52
C GLU A 189 43.89 -11.03 -8.84
N ASN A 190 44.75 -11.69 -8.04
CA ASN A 190 46.06 -12.20 -8.45
C ASN A 190 46.89 -12.64 -7.23
N ALA A 191 46.83 -13.94 -6.90
CA ALA A 191 47.99 -14.68 -6.40
C ALA A 191 47.73 -16.18 -6.49
N GLU A 192 48.58 -16.78 -7.22
CA GLU A 192 48.71 -18.22 -7.46
C GLU A 192 48.90 -19.03 -6.17
N SER A 193 48.26 -20.22 -6.19
CA SER A 193 48.80 -21.52 -5.73
C SER A 193 49.75 -21.51 -4.52
N GLU A 194 49.27 -22.08 -3.39
CA GLU A 194 50.02 -23.16 -2.70
C GLU A 194 49.11 -23.93 -1.72
N THR A 195 49.06 -25.22 -1.94
CA THR A 195 48.50 -26.25 -1.10
C THR A 195 49.29 -26.36 0.22
N THR A 196 48.57 -26.32 1.35
CA THR A 196 48.94 -27.08 2.54
C THR A 196 47.74 -27.42 3.40
N ASP A 197 47.54 -28.68 3.55
CA ASP A 197 46.72 -29.45 4.45
C ASP A 197 47.01 -29.07 5.92
N SER A 198 45.95 -28.68 6.66
CA SER A 198 45.91 -28.87 8.12
C SER A 198 44.47 -28.73 8.62
N THR A 199 43.93 -29.88 8.92
CA THR A 199 42.76 -30.13 9.76
C THR A 199 42.93 -29.42 11.11
N GLU A 200 42.02 -28.50 11.43
CA GLU A 200 41.69 -28.16 12.82
C GLU A 200 40.22 -27.77 12.96
N ASP A 201 39.61 -28.54 13.79
CA ASP A 201 38.31 -28.54 14.41
C ASP A 201 37.90 -27.14 14.89
N ALA A 202 36.98 -26.48 14.21
CA ALA A 202 36.36 -25.29 14.69
C ALA A 202 34.87 -25.55 14.92
N THR A 203 34.54 -25.79 16.17
CA THR A 203 33.22 -25.76 16.77
C THR A 203 32.42 -24.55 16.24
N PRO A 204 31.17 -24.72 15.73
CA PRO A 204 30.34 -23.60 15.32
C PRO A 204 30.05 -22.74 16.54
N ALA A 205 30.31 -21.45 16.42
CA ALA A 205 29.88 -20.44 17.39
C ALA A 205 28.37 -20.54 17.55
N GLU A 206 27.91 -20.71 18.78
CA GLU A 206 26.51 -20.59 19.19
C GLU A 206 26.00 -19.23 18.73
N GLU A 207 25.16 -19.23 17.69
CA GLU A 207 24.32 -18.11 17.29
C GLU A 207 23.35 -17.88 18.44
N SER A 208 23.57 -16.79 19.18
CA SER A 208 22.74 -16.43 20.32
C SER A 208 21.29 -16.26 19.87
N GLU A 209 20.45 -17.22 20.24
CA GLU A 209 19.00 -17.16 20.07
C GLU A 209 18.50 -15.82 20.60
N PRO A 210 17.71 -15.05 19.81
CA PRO A 210 17.08 -13.84 20.30
C PRO A 210 16.14 -14.26 21.43
N LYS A 211 16.41 -13.80 22.65
CA LYS A 211 15.55 -13.99 23.81
C LYS A 211 14.17 -13.39 23.52
N ASN A 212 13.32 -14.17 22.88
CA ASN A 212 11.90 -13.89 22.75
C ASN A 212 11.28 -14.35 24.07
N SER A 213 10.61 -13.42 24.77
CA SER A 213 9.78 -13.76 25.93
C SER A 213 8.53 -14.48 25.40
N ASN A 214 8.67 -15.77 25.06
CA ASN A 214 7.56 -16.58 24.59
C ASN A 214 6.55 -16.72 25.73
N ILE A 215 5.40 -16.08 25.55
CA ILE A 215 4.21 -16.27 26.38
C ILE A 215 3.65 -17.65 26.01
N ILE A 216 4.23 -18.72 26.50
CA ILE A 216 3.67 -20.06 26.26
C ILE A 216 2.56 -20.28 27.26
N ARG A 217 1.31 -20.09 26.81
CA ARG A 217 0.12 -20.41 27.62
C ARG A 217 -0.86 -21.22 26.79
N PRO A 218 -1.64 -22.14 27.41
CA PRO A 218 -2.69 -22.83 26.67
C PRO A 218 -3.68 -21.84 26.05
N ALA A 219 -4.00 -22.07 24.79
CA ALA A 219 -4.99 -21.26 24.08
C ALA A 219 -6.38 -21.52 24.69
N ASP A 220 -7.07 -20.48 25.12
CA ASP A 220 -8.43 -20.63 25.63
C ASP A 220 -9.37 -20.98 24.48
N LYS A 221 -9.95 -22.17 24.53
CA LYS A 221 -10.92 -22.69 23.55
C LYS A 221 -12.35 -22.23 23.82
N THR A 222 -12.63 -21.74 25.04
CA THR A 222 -13.99 -21.35 25.46
C THR A 222 -14.35 -19.94 25.02
N VAL A 223 -13.33 -19.09 24.73
CA VAL A 223 -13.54 -17.72 24.29
C VAL A 223 -13.84 -17.69 22.79
N LYS A 224 -14.90 -16.95 22.43
CA LYS A 224 -15.23 -16.74 21.00
C LYS A 224 -14.06 -16.07 20.28
N HIS A 225 -13.54 -16.75 19.28
CA HIS A 225 -12.40 -16.29 18.47
C HIS A 225 -12.70 -16.36 16.99
N ARG A 226 -11.99 -15.58 16.19
CA ARG A 226 -12.04 -15.61 14.73
C ARG A 226 -10.69 -16.07 14.18
N VAL A 227 -10.65 -17.21 13.53
CA VAL A 227 -9.46 -17.67 12.80
C VAL A 227 -9.26 -16.76 11.59
N LEU A 228 -8.09 -16.17 11.48
CA LEU A 228 -7.70 -15.26 10.41
C LEU A 228 -6.99 -16.03 9.29
N LEU A 229 -6.09 -16.93 9.71
CA LEU A 229 -5.35 -17.82 8.84
C LEU A 229 -4.88 -19.04 9.64
N GLU A 230 -4.90 -20.22 9.05
CA GLU A 230 -4.32 -21.42 9.64
C GLU A 230 -3.60 -22.27 8.60
N LYS A 231 -2.58 -22.97 9.03
CA LYS A 231 -1.80 -23.87 8.19
C LYS A 231 -1.17 -24.97 9.04
N HIS A 232 -1.33 -26.19 8.57
CA HIS A 232 -0.54 -27.33 9.08
C HIS A 232 0.74 -27.44 8.26
N MET A 233 1.89 -27.45 8.93
CA MET A 233 3.20 -27.58 8.29
C MET A 233 4.18 -28.27 9.24
N TYR A 234 4.96 -29.22 8.72
CA TYR A 234 5.76 -30.13 9.53
C TYR A 234 4.87 -30.87 10.55
N SER A 235 5.13 -30.76 11.84
CA SER A 235 4.30 -31.29 12.94
C SER A 235 3.52 -30.19 13.67
N TYR A 236 3.40 -28.98 13.09
CA TYR A 236 2.80 -27.82 13.73
C TYR A 236 1.48 -27.45 13.09
N ASP A 237 0.46 -27.26 13.96
CA ASP A 237 -0.79 -26.58 13.63
C ASP A 237 -0.63 -25.10 13.94
N ILE A 238 -0.29 -24.29 12.94
CA ILE A 238 -0.06 -22.86 13.07
C ILE A 238 -1.39 -22.14 12.81
N CYS A 239 -1.87 -21.40 13.80
CA CYS A 239 -3.12 -20.65 13.72
C CYS A 239 -2.89 -19.18 14.11
N TYR A 240 -3.17 -18.28 13.18
CA TYR A 240 -3.27 -16.86 13.42
C TYR A 240 -4.73 -16.51 13.67
N ARG A 241 -5.07 -16.13 14.90
CA ARG A 241 -6.46 -15.87 15.30
C ARG A 241 -6.63 -14.56 16.05
N ARG A 242 -7.87 -14.09 16.11
CA ARG A 242 -8.27 -12.92 16.89
C ARG A 242 -9.23 -13.31 18.00
N VAL A 243 -8.93 -12.85 19.21
CA VAL A 243 -9.74 -12.99 20.41
C VAL A 243 -10.06 -11.60 20.91
N LYS A 244 -11.33 -11.16 20.81
CA LYS A 244 -11.75 -9.78 21.13
C LYS A 244 -10.89 -8.73 20.38
N HIS A 245 -9.99 -8.04 21.09
CA HIS A 245 -9.10 -7.00 20.55
C HIS A 245 -7.65 -7.45 20.42
N THR A 246 -7.34 -8.71 20.73
CA THR A 246 -5.99 -9.28 20.71
C THR A 246 -5.83 -10.22 19.50
N ASN A 247 -4.75 -10.06 18.77
CA ASN A 247 -4.33 -11.02 17.75
C ASN A 247 -3.33 -11.98 18.37
N GLU A 248 -3.49 -13.28 18.15
CA GLU A 248 -2.69 -14.33 18.77
C GLU A 248 -2.07 -15.23 17.72
N LEU A 249 -0.79 -15.59 17.91
CA LEU A 249 -0.14 -16.71 17.25
C LEU A 249 -0.28 -17.95 18.14
N VAL A 250 -1.02 -18.92 17.67
CA VAL A 250 -1.27 -20.18 18.35
C VAL A 250 -0.57 -21.30 17.57
N ILE A 251 0.23 -22.11 18.26
CA ILE A 251 0.89 -23.27 17.66
C ILE A 251 0.63 -24.48 18.53
N ASN A 252 0.09 -25.54 17.93
CA ASN A 252 -0.28 -26.76 18.62
C ASN A 252 -1.16 -26.51 19.86
N GLY A 253 -2.08 -25.54 19.77
CA GLY A 253 -3.00 -25.20 20.85
C GLY A 253 -2.42 -24.33 21.96
N ASN A 254 -1.20 -23.82 21.84
CA ASN A 254 -0.59 -22.88 22.78
C ASN A 254 -0.38 -21.51 22.11
N VAL A 255 -0.58 -20.43 22.86
CA VAL A 255 -0.29 -19.05 22.43
C VAL A 255 1.20 -18.80 22.64
N TYR A 256 1.88 -18.42 21.59
CA TYR A 256 3.33 -18.11 21.60
C TYR A 256 3.60 -16.62 21.55
N ASP A 257 2.75 -15.87 20.87
CA ASP A 257 2.88 -14.42 20.81
C ASP A 257 1.51 -13.78 20.63
N GLU A 258 1.34 -12.57 21.15
CA GLU A 258 0.08 -11.83 21.06
C GLU A 258 0.31 -10.34 20.99
N ILE A 259 -0.58 -9.65 20.27
CA ILE A 259 -0.58 -8.19 20.18
C ILE A 259 -2.00 -7.66 20.34
N GLU A 260 -2.18 -6.72 21.26
CA GLU A 260 -3.43 -5.99 21.41
C GLU A 260 -3.49 -4.83 20.43
N GLY A 261 -4.61 -4.68 19.72
CA GLY A 261 -4.79 -3.58 18.77
C GLY A 261 -5.89 -3.80 17.75
N ILE A 262 -6.12 -2.75 16.96
CA ILE A 262 -7.08 -2.75 15.88
C ILE A 262 -6.48 -3.49 14.68
N ILE A 263 -7.26 -4.34 14.02
CA ILE A 263 -6.84 -5.23 12.90
C ILE A 263 -6.22 -4.46 11.71
N GLU A 264 -6.53 -3.17 11.59
CA GLU A 264 -6.27 -2.36 10.41
C GLU A 264 -4.81 -1.95 10.25
N TYR A 265 -4.00 -2.09 11.29
CA TYR A 265 -2.58 -1.75 11.22
C TYR A 265 -1.71 -2.97 10.91
N PRO A 266 -0.72 -2.82 10.03
CA PRO A 266 0.27 -3.87 9.79
C PRO A 266 0.96 -4.27 11.09
N HIS A 267 0.99 -5.58 11.37
CA HIS A 267 1.64 -6.14 12.55
C HIS A 267 2.11 -7.58 12.28
N SER A 268 3.05 -8.03 13.06
CA SER A 268 3.56 -9.39 12.99
C SER A 268 3.75 -9.98 14.37
N LEU A 269 3.45 -11.26 14.50
CA LEU A 269 3.68 -12.10 15.66
C LEU A 269 4.70 -13.16 15.28
N LYS A 270 5.57 -13.53 16.21
CA LYS A 270 6.71 -14.39 15.94
C LYS A 270 6.88 -15.45 17.01
N ALA A 271 7.35 -16.63 16.57
CA ALA A 271 7.73 -17.70 17.47
C ALA A 271 8.96 -18.44 16.92
N TRP A 272 9.76 -18.94 17.83
CA TRP A 272 10.87 -19.83 17.50
C TRP A 272 10.63 -21.18 18.16
N ILE A 273 10.51 -22.25 17.36
CA ILE A 273 10.19 -23.60 17.85
C ILE A 273 11.02 -24.61 17.09
N ASP A 274 11.76 -25.44 17.82
CA ASP A 274 12.54 -26.57 17.30
C ASP A 274 13.41 -26.19 16.09
N GLY A 275 14.04 -25.02 16.13
CA GLY A 275 14.89 -24.52 15.04
C GLY A 275 14.16 -23.84 13.89
N HIS A 276 12.83 -23.72 13.95
CA HIS A 276 12.02 -23.05 12.94
C HIS A 276 11.56 -21.66 13.40
N TYR A 277 11.73 -20.66 12.54
CA TYR A 277 11.22 -19.30 12.75
C TYR A 277 9.86 -19.13 12.09
N ILE A 278 8.83 -18.93 12.91
CA ILE A 278 7.45 -18.77 12.46
C ILE A 278 7.03 -17.32 12.66
N LEU A 279 6.60 -16.69 11.57
CA LEU A 279 6.12 -15.30 11.54
C LEU A 279 4.71 -15.29 10.97
N VAL A 280 3.75 -14.74 11.71
CA VAL A 280 2.38 -14.53 11.22
C VAL A 280 1.98 -13.08 11.38
N GLY A 281 1.10 -12.58 10.52
CA GLY A 281 0.68 -11.20 10.66
C GLY A 281 -0.25 -10.72 9.57
N TYR A 282 -0.35 -9.40 9.51
CA TYR A 282 -1.13 -8.66 8.54
C TYR A 282 -0.28 -7.53 7.94
N ASP A 283 -0.19 -7.45 6.62
CA ASP A 283 0.64 -6.48 5.89
C ASP A 283 -0.11 -5.21 5.45
N GLY A 284 -1.35 -5.03 5.90
CA GLY A 284 -2.25 -3.96 5.48
C GLY A 284 -3.27 -4.40 4.40
N VAL A 285 -3.02 -5.52 3.72
CA VAL A 285 -3.88 -6.08 2.67
C VAL A 285 -4.18 -7.55 2.92
N ARG A 286 -3.18 -8.30 3.38
CA ARG A 286 -3.24 -9.77 3.49
C ARG A 286 -2.77 -10.23 4.85
N SER A 287 -3.46 -11.26 5.38
CA SER A 287 -2.88 -12.07 6.45
C SER A 287 -1.90 -13.07 5.84
N TYR A 288 -0.79 -13.31 6.51
CA TYR A 288 0.25 -14.23 6.04
C TYR A 288 0.79 -15.09 7.17
N ILE A 289 1.28 -16.28 6.79
CA ILE A 289 2.12 -17.14 7.61
C ILE A 289 3.43 -17.38 6.83
N ASN A 290 4.53 -17.11 7.48
CA ASN A 290 5.87 -17.32 6.96
C ASN A 290 6.60 -18.29 7.90
N VAL A 291 7.28 -19.27 7.36
CA VAL A 291 8.13 -20.22 8.12
C VAL A 291 9.51 -20.22 7.46
N ASP A 292 10.54 -19.91 8.24
CA ASP A 292 11.94 -19.85 7.79
C ASP A 292 12.13 -18.95 6.55
N GLY A 293 11.50 -17.79 6.55
CA GLY A 293 11.55 -16.85 5.42
C GLY A 293 10.61 -17.18 4.25
N ASN A 294 9.98 -18.36 4.22
CA ASN A 294 9.11 -18.79 3.15
C ASN A 294 7.64 -18.52 3.46
N ASN A 295 6.92 -17.86 2.56
CA ASN A 295 5.47 -17.67 2.69
C ASN A 295 4.73 -18.98 2.43
N VAL A 296 4.16 -19.58 3.48
CA VAL A 296 3.46 -20.86 3.41
C VAL A 296 1.93 -20.72 3.32
N ALA A 297 1.39 -19.57 3.72
CA ALA A 297 -0.03 -19.25 3.55
C ALA A 297 -0.25 -17.74 3.45
N LYS A 298 -1.18 -17.33 2.58
CA LYS A 298 -1.62 -15.93 2.42
C LYS A 298 -3.13 -15.89 2.17
N LYS A 299 -3.82 -14.94 2.77
CA LYS A 299 -5.26 -14.71 2.55
C LYS A 299 -5.54 -13.21 2.47
N ILE A 300 -6.15 -12.77 1.37
CA ILE A 300 -6.63 -11.39 1.24
C ILE A 300 -7.80 -11.22 2.21
N ARG A 301 -7.80 -10.14 3.00
CA ARG A 301 -8.96 -9.72 3.75
C ARG A 301 -9.80 -8.79 2.88
N LEU A 302 -10.92 -9.31 2.42
CA LEU A 302 -12.00 -8.48 1.92
C LEU A 302 -12.83 -8.07 3.17
N TYR A 303 -12.91 -6.80 3.44
CA TYR A 303 -13.74 -6.23 4.52
C TYR A 303 -15.20 -6.29 4.12
#